data_5f66d39bbf1c0e191b1aae21283573eb
#
_entry.id   5f66d39bbf1c0e191b1aae21283573eb
#
_cell.length_a   1.000
_cell.length_b   1.000
_cell.length_c   1.000
_cell.angle_alpha   90.00
_cell.angle_beta   90.00
_cell.angle_gamma   90.00
#
_symmetry.space_group_name_H-M   'P 1'
#
loop_
_entity.id
_entity.type
_entity.pdbx_description
1 polymer ?
#
loop_
_entity_poly.entity_id
_entity_poly.type
_entity_poly.pdbx_seq_one_letter_code
_entity_poly.pdbx_strand_id
1 'polypeptide(L)'
;MSELRTNQQRLWDAHMEMAVFGATPKGGMGRLALTDDDKKARDLFVDWSKQADCDVRIDAVGNIFARRKGTDPAAAPVMTGSHLDTQPLGGRFDGILGVLAGLEVVRTLTDANVRHENPIDVVCWTDEEGSRFGAGCVGSNAFVGKRSVAETLAMADADGRTVGDELQRIGSVSYTHLTLPTKRIV
;
A
#
# COMPACT_ATOMS: atom_id res chain seq x y z
N MET A 1 -1.51 23.54 -22.91
CA MET A 1 -1.53 22.27 -22.14
C MET A 1 -2.98 22.05 -21.71
N SER A 2 -3.59 20.93 -22.07
CA SER A 2 -4.91 20.58 -21.53
C SER A 2 -4.80 20.45 -20.01
N GLU A 3 -5.78 21.01 -19.28
CA GLU A 3 -5.82 20.90 -17.83
C GLU A 3 -5.94 19.42 -17.44
N LEU A 4 -5.01 18.91 -16.60
CA LEU A 4 -5.08 17.56 -16.08
C LEU A 4 -6.21 17.48 -15.06
N ARG A 5 -7.13 16.53 -15.24
CA ARG A 5 -8.23 16.28 -14.32
C ARG A 5 -8.31 14.80 -14.00
N THR A 6 -8.39 14.47 -12.72
CA THR A 6 -8.65 13.10 -12.25
C THR A 6 -10.07 12.67 -12.64
N ASN A 7 -10.25 11.37 -12.82
CA ASN A 7 -11.55 10.78 -13.09
C ASN A 7 -12.25 10.45 -11.75
N GLN A 8 -13.13 11.36 -11.32
CA GLN A 8 -13.86 11.24 -10.06
C GLN A 8 -14.69 9.95 -9.98
N GLN A 9 -15.34 9.55 -11.06
CA GLN A 9 -16.16 8.35 -11.07
C GLN A 9 -15.30 7.10 -10.92
N ARG A 10 -14.17 6.99 -11.64
CA ARG A 10 -13.23 5.87 -11.53
C ARG A 10 -12.66 5.75 -10.11
N LEU A 11 -12.30 6.87 -9.48
CA LEU A 11 -11.85 6.88 -8.09
C LEU A 11 -12.94 6.42 -7.12
N TRP A 12 -14.18 6.89 -7.32
CA TRP A 12 -15.32 6.49 -6.50
C TRP A 12 -15.64 5.01 -6.65
N ASP A 13 -15.69 4.50 -7.89
CA ASP A 13 -15.99 3.09 -8.17
C ASP A 13 -14.93 2.16 -7.56
N ALA A 14 -13.64 2.50 -7.75
CA ALA A 14 -12.53 1.78 -7.13
C ALA A 14 -12.64 1.77 -5.59
N HIS A 15 -13.07 2.90 -5.00
CA HIS A 15 -13.26 3.01 -3.57
C HIS A 15 -14.39 2.11 -3.07
N MET A 16 -15.51 2.08 -3.78
CA MET A 16 -16.65 1.24 -3.42
C MET A 16 -16.36 -0.25 -3.61
N GLU A 17 -15.62 -0.63 -4.65
CA GLU A 17 -15.18 -2.00 -4.86
C GLU A 17 -14.23 -2.45 -3.74
N MET A 18 -13.24 -1.63 -3.36
CA MET A 18 -12.33 -1.90 -2.24
C MET A 18 -13.07 -2.04 -0.91
N ALA A 19 -14.15 -1.27 -0.71
CA ALA A 19 -14.95 -1.26 0.52
C ALA A 19 -15.81 -2.54 0.72
N VAL A 20 -15.82 -3.47 -0.23
CA VAL A 20 -16.48 -4.78 -0.07
C VAL A 20 -15.70 -5.67 0.91
N PHE A 21 -14.36 -5.57 0.91
CA PHE A 21 -13.50 -6.41 1.75
C PHE A 21 -13.45 -5.88 3.19
N GLY A 22 -13.99 -6.64 4.12
CA GLY A 22 -14.11 -6.26 5.53
C GLY A 22 -15.31 -5.34 5.84
N ALA A 23 -16.30 -5.25 4.94
CA ALA A 23 -17.51 -4.47 5.18
C ALA A 23 -18.28 -4.97 6.41
N THR A 24 -18.74 -4.05 7.26
CA THR A 24 -19.57 -4.38 8.42
C THR A 24 -21.05 -4.11 8.13
N PRO A 25 -21.97 -4.77 8.86
CA PRO A 25 -23.41 -4.57 8.63
C PRO A 25 -23.90 -3.12 8.78
N LYS A 26 -23.17 -2.30 9.54
CA LYS A 26 -23.49 -0.87 9.75
C LYS A 26 -22.79 0.07 8.74
N GLY A 27 -22.17 -0.48 7.68
CA GLY A 27 -21.54 0.28 6.63
C GLY A 27 -20.12 0.79 6.94
N GLY A 28 -19.53 0.36 8.06
CA GLY A 28 -18.12 0.56 8.39
C GLY A 28 -17.23 -0.54 7.82
N MET A 29 -15.98 -0.56 8.26
CA MET A 29 -14.93 -1.48 7.84
C MET A 29 -14.31 -2.19 9.05
N GLY A 30 -13.89 -3.44 8.85
CA GLY A 30 -13.17 -4.24 9.85
C GLY A 30 -12.09 -5.08 9.17
N ARG A 31 -11.27 -4.48 8.32
CA ARG A 31 -10.18 -5.12 7.58
C ARG A 31 -8.87 -4.96 8.34
N LEU A 32 -8.63 -5.86 9.31
CA LEU A 32 -7.37 -5.85 10.05
C LEU A 32 -6.21 -6.30 9.15
N ALA A 33 -5.04 -5.74 9.41
CA ALA A 33 -3.82 -6.00 8.63
C ALA A 33 -3.52 -7.51 8.51
N LEU A 34 -3.10 -7.92 7.33
CA LEU A 34 -2.70 -9.29 6.98
C LEU A 34 -3.78 -10.36 7.23
N THR A 35 -5.06 -9.99 7.35
CA THR A 35 -6.19 -10.92 7.30
C THR A 35 -6.51 -11.32 5.86
N ASP A 36 -7.43 -12.28 5.68
CA ASP A 36 -7.86 -12.68 4.33
C ASP A 36 -8.57 -11.55 3.58
N ASP A 37 -9.28 -10.67 4.28
CA ASP A 37 -9.89 -9.50 3.65
C ASP A 37 -8.84 -8.44 3.27
N ASP A 38 -7.81 -8.24 4.10
CA ASP A 38 -6.68 -7.37 3.73
C ASP A 38 -5.90 -7.97 2.55
N LYS A 39 -5.71 -9.30 2.52
CA LYS A 39 -5.11 -9.97 1.35
C LYS A 39 -5.88 -9.66 0.06
N LYS A 40 -7.21 -9.80 0.06
CA LYS A 40 -8.04 -9.50 -1.13
C LYS A 40 -7.90 -8.04 -1.56
N ALA A 41 -7.91 -7.11 -0.60
CA ALA A 41 -7.73 -5.68 -0.86
C ALA A 41 -6.34 -5.38 -1.44
N ARG A 42 -5.30 -6.00 -0.92
CA ARG A 42 -3.90 -5.88 -1.39
C ARG A 42 -3.75 -6.47 -2.79
N ASP A 43 -4.30 -7.66 -3.04
CA ASP A 43 -4.29 -8.30 -4.36
C ASP A 43 -4.98 -7.40 -5.40
N LEU A 44 -6.15 -6.85 -5.08
CA LEU A 44 -6.88 -5.93 -5.94
C LEU A 44 -6.09 -4.65 -6.27
N PHE A 45 -5.42 -4.07 -5.27
CA PHE A 45 -4.53 -2.92 -5.49
C PHE A 45 -3.35 -3.27 -6.40
N VAL A 46 -2.73 -4.44 -6.21
CA VAL A 46 -1.65 -4.95 -7.07
C VAL A 46 -2.14 -5.11 -8.52
N ASP A 47 -3.31 -5.70 -8.72
CA ASP A 47 -3.88 -5.91 -10.05
C ASP A 47 -4.20 -4.58 -10.75
N TRP A 48 -4.81 -3.65 -10.04
CA TRP A 48 -5.07 -2.31 -10.59
C TRP A 48 -3.80 -1.53 -10.91
N SER A 49 -2.77 -1.70 -10.09
CA SER A 49 -1.47 -1.07 -10.32
C SER A 49 -0.80 -1.61 -11.58
N LYS A 50 -0.84 -2.93 -11.79
CA LYS A 50 -0.34 -3.56 -13.02
C LYS A 50 -1.13 -3.12 -14.25
N GLN A 51 -2.46 -3.02 -14.15
CA GLN A 51 -3.31 -2.49 -15.23
C GLN A 51 -3.00 -1.02 -15.57
N ALA A 52 -2.49 -0.25 -14.59
CA ALA A 52 -2.03 1.12 -14.77
C ALA A 52 -0.57 1.22 -15.25
N ASP A 53 0.03 0.11 -15.72
CA ASP A 53 1.42 0.00 -16.21
C ASP A 53 2.47 0.35 -15.13
N CYS A 54 2.18 0.00 -13.87
CA CYS A 54 3.14 0.12 -12.78
C CYS A 54 3.93 -1.17 -12.58
N ASP A 55 5.23 -1.02 -12.32
CA ASP A 55 6.03 -2.10 -11.73
C ASP A 55 5.65 -2.22 -10.25
N VAL A 56 5.24 -3.41 -9.81
CA VAL A 56 4.85 -3.66 -8.42
C VAL A 56 5.95 -4.45 -7.71
N ARG A 57 6.36 -3.96 -6.54
CA ARG A 57 7.24 -4.68 -5.61
C ARG A 57 6.62 -4.71 -4.22
N ILE A 58 6.92 -5.78 -3.49
CA ILE A 58 6.55 -5.94 -2.07
C ILE A 58 7.87 -6.09 -1.31
N ASP A 59 8.04 -5.34 -0.23
CA ASP A 59 9.24 -5.44 0.58
C ASP A 59 9.16 -6.55 1.64
N ALA A 60 10.23 -6.68 2.44
CA ALA A 60 10.36 -7.76 3.42
C ALA A 60 9.32 -7.71 4.57
N VAL A 61 8.68 -6.58 4.79
CA VAL A 61 7.63 -6.40 5.81
C VAL A 61 6.24 -6.22 5.20
N GLY A 62 6.11 -6.49 3.90
CA GLY A 62 4.84 -6.52 3.19
C GLY A 62 4.38 -5.17 2.66
N ASN A 63 5.13 -4.08 2.75
CA ASN A 63 4.77 -2.83 2.09
C ASN A 63 4.71 -3.03 0.58
N ILE A 64 3.64 -2.54 -0.07
CA ILE A 64 3.47 -2.63 -1.52
C ILE A 64 3.84 -1.29 -2.14
N PHE A 65 4.66 -1.31 -3.18
CA PHE A 65 5.04 -0.14 -3.96
C PHE A 65 4.66 -0.36 -5.42
N ALA A 66 3.77 0.47 -5.92
CA ALA A 66 3.40 0.52 -7.33
C ALA A 66 4.12 1.69 -8.00
N ARG A 67 5.11 1.38 -8.84
CA ARG A 67 5.98 2.37 -9.48
C ARG A 67 5.58 2.66 -10.91
N ARG A 68 5.16 3.90 -11.17
CA ARG A 68 5.14 4.46 -12.52
C ARG A 68 6.54 4.94 -12.88
N LYS A 69 7.09 4.45 -13.99
CA LYS A 69 8.44 4.81 -14.46
C LYS A 69 8.54 6.29 -14.84
N GLY A 70 9.62 6.94 -14.42
CA GLY A 70 10.04 8.21 -14.95
C GLY A 70 10.91 8.05 -16.21
N THR A 71 11.31 9.17 -16.81
CA THR A 71 12.27 9.15 -17.92
C THR A 71 13.71 9.00 -17.47
N ASP A 72 14.00 9.34 -16.20
CA ASP A 72 15.27 9.05 -15.53
C ASP A 72 15.07 7.94 -14.47
N PRO A 73 15.51 6.70 -14.74
CA PRO A 73 15.38 5.60 -13.78
C PRO A 73 16.30 5.76 -12.56
N ALA A 74 17.30 6.65 -12.60
CA ALA A 74 18.21 6.93 -11.50
C ALA A 74 17.71 8.05 -10.58
N ALA A 75 16.73 8.83 -11.03
CA ALA A 75 16.12 9.87 -10.20
C ALA A 75 15.39 9.29 -8.98
N ALA A 76 15.43 10.00 -7.88
CA ALA A 76 14.69 9.61 -6.67
C ALA A 76 13.17 9.64 -6.94
N PRO A 77 12.40 8.62 -6.50
CA PRO A 77 10.96 8.62 -6.72
C PRO A 77 10.25 9.70 -5.90
N VAL A 78 9.18 10.25 -6.46
CA VAL A 78 8.16 10.97 -5.70
C VAL A 78 7.22 9.92 -5.12
N MET A 79 7.05 9.92 -3.80
CA MET A 79 6.24 8.91 -3.10
C MET A 79 4.95 9.53 -2.59
N THR A 80 3.85 8.82 -2.79
CA THR A 80 2.52 9.10 -2.25
C THR A 80 1.85 7.80 -1.85
N GLY A 81 0.82 7.86 -1.01
CA GLY A 81 0.06 6.68 -0.62
C GLY A 81 -0.40 6.75 0.83
N SER A 82 -0.84 5.62 1.36
CA SER A 82 -1.31 5.43 2.72
C SER A 82 -1.35 3.93 3.06
N HIS A 83 -2.47 3.41 3.61
CA HIS A 83 -2.68 2.03 4.01
C HIS A 83 -4.04 1.51 3.53
N LEU A 84 -4.20 0.18 3.54
CA LEU A 84 -5.47 -0.49 3.22
C LEU A 84 -6.10 -1.16 4.43
N ASP A 85 -5.31 -1.48 5.47
CA ASP A 85 -5.86 -1.97 6.74
C ASP A 85 -6.72 -0.91 7.42
N THR A 86 -7.62 -1.35 8.27
CA THR A 86 -8.56 -0.48 9.00
C THR A 86 -8.62 -0.90 10.47
N GLN A 87 -9.15 0.00 11.29
CA GLN A 87 -9.57 -0.35 12.63
C GLN A 87 -10.74 -1.37 12.60
N PRO A 88 -11.02 -2.09 13.71
CA PRO A 88 -12.09 -3.10 13.76
C PRO A 88 -13.48 -2.58 13.43
N LEU A 89 -13.74 -1.29 13.68
CA LEU A 89 -14.98 -0.59 13.38
C LEU A 89 -14.68 0.76 12.70
N GLY A 90 -13.72 0.75 11.78
CA GLY A 90 -13.23 1.93 11.10
C GLY A 90 -14.14 2.45 10.00
N GLY A 91 -13.75 3.57 9.42
CA GLY A 91 -14.37 4.16 8.24
C GLY A 91 -13.85 3.53 6.95
N ARG A 92 -14.65 3.65 5.88
CA ARG A 92 -14.25 3.11 4.56
C ARG A 92 -13.28 4.00 3.78
N PHE A 93 -12.97 5.20 4.28
CA PHE A 93 -12.13 6.19 3.59
C PHE A 93 -10.74 6.32 4.21
N ASP A 94 -10.63 6.05 5.50
CA ASP A 94 -9.37 6.16 6.24
C ASP A 94 -8.29 5.27 5.65
N GLY A 95 -7.14 5.86 5.33
CA GLY A 95 -6.04 5.21 4.63
C GLY A 95 -6.30 4.91 3.16
N ILE A 96 -7.38 4.22 2.88
CA ILE A 96 -7.75 3.71 1.55
C ILE A 96 -7.82 4.85 0.51
N LEU A 97 -8.39 6.01 0.90
CA LEU A 97 -8.45 7.17 0.00
C LEU A 97 -7.06 7.62 -0.44
N GLY A 98 -6.07 7.62 0.45
CA GLY A 98 -4.68 8.01 0.12
C GLY A 98 -4.03 7.07 -0.89
N VAL A 99 -4.24 5.77 -0.77
CA VAL A 99 -3.73 4.77 -1.71
C VAL A 99 -4.42 4.91 -3.07
N LEU A 100 -5.75 4.98 -3.10
CA LEU A 100 -6.52 5.04 -4.35
C LEU A 100 -6.38 6.39 -5.06
N ALA A 101 -6.26 7.50 -4.33
CA ALA A 101 -5.96 8.80 -4.90
C ALA A 101 -4.58 8.82 -5.58
N GLY A 102 -3.57 8.21 -4.95
CA GLY A 102 -2.26 8.03 -5.57
C GLY A 102 -2.34 7.23 -6.88
N LEU A 103 -3.07 6.12 -6.87
CA LEU A 103 -3.28 5.30 -8.07
C LEU A 103 -4.06 6.07 -9.14
N GLU A 104 -5.06 6.87 -8.78
CA GLU A 104 -5.81 7.70 -9.72
C GLU A 104 -4.94 8.79 -10.34
N VAL A 105 -4.01 9.38 -9.61
CA VAL A 105 -2.99 10.30 -10.18
C VAL A 105 -2.17 9.58 -11.26
N VAL A 106 -1.68 8.38 -10.96
CA VAL A 106 -0.92 7.57 -11.93
C VAL A 106 -1.75 7.29 -13.19
N ARG A 107 -3.01 6.85 -13.04
CA ARG A 107 -3.94 6.60 -14.15
C ARG A 107 -4.19 7.86 -14.97
N THR A 108 -4.40 8.99 -14.32
CA THR A 108 -4.62 10.29 -15.00
C THR A 108 -3.40 10.70 -15.83
N LEU A 109 -2.19 10.55 -15.31
CA LEU A 109 -0.96 10.84 -16.04
C LEU A 109 -0.76 9.89 -17.23
N THR A 110 -1.16 8.63 -17.09
CA THR A 110 -1.11 7.63 -18.16
C THR A 110 -2.12 7.95 -19.27
N ASP A 111 -3.37 8.24 -18.91
CA ASP A 111 -4.44 8.61 -19.85
C ASP A 111 -4.07 9.86 -20.66
N ALA A 112 -3.39 10.82 -20.03
CA ALA A 112 -2.95 12.06 -20.67
C ALA A 112 -1.59 11.95 -21.38
N ASN A 113 -0.95 10.77 -21.39
CA ASN A 113 0.39 10.55 -21.94
C ASN A 113 1.46 11.52 -21.38
N VAL A 114 1.32 11.92 -20.11
CA VAL A 114 2.28 12.82 -19.47
C VAL A 114 3.56 12.07 -19.17
N ARG A 115 4.69 12.64 -19.59
CA ARG A 115 6.03 12.17 -19.24
C ARG A 115 6.56 13.03 -18.08
N HIS A 116 7.19 12.39 -17.12
CA HIS A 116 7.83 13.03 -15.97
C HIS A 116 9.22 12.43 -15.77
N GLU A 117 10.10 13.19 -15.16
CA GLU A 117 11.51 12.80 -14.96
C GLU A 117 11.62 11.74 -13.85
N ASN A 118 11.17 12.08 -12.65
CA ASN A 118 11.25 11.21 -11.49
C ASN A 118 10.20 10.09 -11.54
N PRO A 119 10.52 8.84 -11.14
CA PRO A 119 9.50 7.82 -10.90
C PRO A 119 8.47 8.28 -9.85
N ILE A 120 7.25 7.74 -9.94
CA ILE A 120 6.20 7.95 -8.92
C ILE A 120 5.91 6.60 -8.27
N ASP A 121 6.05 6.54 -6.94
CA ASP A 121 5.69 5.38 -6.14
C ASP A 121 4.37 5.63 -5.41
N VAL A 122 3.36 4.81 -5.70
CA VAL A 122 2.16 4.72 -4.85
C VAL A 122 2.42 3.61 -3.84
N VAL A 123 2.44 3.96 -2.55
CA VAL A 123 2.74 3.00 -1.49
C VAL A 123 1.49 2.63 -0.69
N CYS A 124 1.39 1.33 -0.36
CA CYS A 124 0.48 0.81 0.65
C CYS A 124 1.32 0.27 1.81
N TRP A 125 1.26 0.96 2.95
CA TRP A 125 1.96 0.59 4.17
C TRP A 125 1.27 -0.59 4.86
N THR A 126 2.04 -1.51 5.43
CA THR A 126 1.55 -2.64 6.22
C THR A 126 1.23 -2.21 7.63
N ASP A 127 0.02 -2.54 8.14
CA ASP A 127 -0.43 -2.34 9.53
C ASP A 127 -0.15 -0.92 10.03
N GLU A 128 -0.72 0.06 9.35
CA GLU A 128 -0.58 1.47 9.75
C GLU A 128 -1.36 1.75 11.02
N GLU A 129 -2.57 1.23 11.13
CA GLU A 129 -3.47 1.42 12.26
C GLU A 129 -2.99 0.75 13.55
N GLY A 130 -2.12 -0.28 13.45
CA GLY A 130 -1.63 -1.03 14.60
C GLY A 130 -2.71 -1.80 15.36
N SER A 131 -3.90 -1.91 14.79
CA SER A 131 -5.05 -2.54 15.45
C SER A 131 -4.88 -4.04 15.65
N ARG A 132 -4.00 -4.70 14.89
CA ARG A 132 -3.75 -6.13 15.00
C ARG A 132 -2.47 -6.44 15.77
N PHE A 133 -1.35 -5.80 15.44
CA PHE A 133 -0.04 -6.13 16.02
C PHE A 133 0.41 -5.14 17.12
N GLY A 134 -0.51 -4.30 17.60
CA GLY A 134 -0.34 -3.50 18.81
C GLY A 134 0.56 -2.27 18.71
N ALA A 135 0.98 -1.89 17.50
CA ALA A 135 1.72 -0.65 17.27
C ALA A 135 1.42 -0.08 15.89
N GLY A 136 1.05 1.19 15.81
CA GLY A 136 0.82 1.86 14.55
C GLY A 136 2.07 2.04 13.68
N CYS A 137 1.85 2.28 12.40
CA CYS A 137 2.90 2.56 11.41
C CYS A 137 3.95 1.43 11.29
N VAL A 138 3.53 0.16 11.39
CA VAL A 138 4.44 -0.99 11.40
C VAL A 138 5.34 -1.01 10.18
N GLY A 139 4.76 -0.98 9.00
CA GLY A 139 5.49 -1.04 7.74
C GLY A 139 6.34 0.19 7.46
N SER A 140 5.80 1.39 7.72
CA SER A 140 6.53 2.63 7.48
C SER A 140 7.68 2.84 8.46
N ASN A 141 7.55 2.42 9.73
CA ASN A 141 8.65 2.44 10.70
C ASN A 141 9.81 1.52 10.30
N ALA A 142 9.50 0.34 9.72
CA ALA A 142 10.52 -0.53 9.15
C ALA A 142 11.20 0.12 7.93
N PHE A 143 10.42 0.73 7.05
CA PHE A 143 10.93 1.40 5.84
C PHE A 143 11.91 2.54 6.16
N VAL A 144 11.63 3.36 7.17
CA VAL A 144 12.51 4.46 7.57
C VAL A 144 13.61 4.03 8.56
N GLY A 145 13.70 2.75 8.90
CA GLY A 145 14.73 2.20 9.78
C GLY A 145 14.55 2.52 11.28
N LYS A 146 13.36 2.95 11.71
CA LYS A 146 13.01 3.12 13.12
C LYS A 146 12.84 1.78 13.85
N ARG A 147 12.49 0.74 13.13
CA ARG A 147 12.41 -0.65 13.58
C ARG A 147 13.10 -1.54 12.55
N SER A 148 13.87 -2.51 13.00
CA SER A 148 14.48 -3.46 12.08
C SER A 148 13.43 -4.39 11.44
N VAL A 149 13.77 -4.97 10.28
CA VAL A 149 12.92 -5.98 9.62
C VAL A 149 12.67 -7.16 10.57
N ALA A 150 13.70 -7.63 11.27
CA ALA A 150 13.59 -8.78 12.19
C ALA A 150 12.62 -8.48 13.35
N GLU A 151 12.73 -7.32 13.99
CA GLU A 151 11.81 -6.90 15.05
C GLU A 151 10.38 -6.75 14.52
N THR A 152 10.22 -6.21 13.32
CA THR A 152 8.90 -6.06 12.69
C THR A 152 8.26 -7.41 12.41
N LEU A 153 8.99 -8.36 11.83
CA LEU A 153 8.49 -9.70 11.54
C LEU A 153 8.14 -10.52 12.79
N ALA A 154 8.81 -10.23 13.93
CA ALA A 154 8.57 -10.89 15.20
C ALA A 154 7.40 -10.29 16.01
N MET A 155 6.81 -9.15 15.59
CA MET A 155 5.63 -8.59 16.25
C MET A 155 4.47 -9.57 16.13
N ALA A 156 3.75 -9.80 17.23
CA ALA A 156 2.68 -10.78 17.31
C ALA A 156 1.33 -10.12 17.67
N ASP A 157 0.25 -10.69 17.14
CA ASP A 157 -1.10 -10.35 17.53
C ASP A 157 -1.50 -11.03 18.88
N ALA A 158 -2.73 -10.78 19.33
CA ALA A 158 -3.26 -11.33 20.58
C ALA A 158 -3.32 -12.86 20.61
N ASP A 159 -3.37 -13.51 19.44
CA ASP A 159 -3.38 -14.97 19.28
C ASP A 159 -1.95 -15.56 19.18
N GLY A 160 -0.92 -14.70 19.23
CA GLY A 160 0.49 -15.09 19.11
C GLY A 160 0.97 -15.31 17.68
N ARG A 161 0.19 -14.94 16.65
CA ARG A 161 0.61 -15.03 15.26
C ARG A 161 1.48 -13.84 14.92
N THR A 162 2.66 -14.11 14.34
CA THR A 162 3.59 -13.04 13.99
C THR A 162 3.27 -12.39 12.65
N VAL A 163 3.76 -11.15 12.46
CA VAL A 163 3.73 -10.48 11.14
C VAL A 163 4.38 -11.37 10.07
N GLY A 164 5.52 -12.01 10.40
CA GLY A 164 6.22 -12.90 9.48
C GLY A 164 5.39 -14.12 9.08
N ASP A 165 4.75 -14.79 10.05
CA ASP A 165 3.87 -15.94 9.78
C ASP A 165 2.69 -15.55 8.90
N GLU A 166 2.06 -14.41 9.19
CA GLU A 166 0.90 -13.93 8.44
C GLU A 166 1.26 -13.47 7.02
N LEU A 167 2.40 -12.81 6.82
CA LEU A 167 2.91 -12.50 5.48
C LEU A 167 3.15 -13.78 4.67
N GLN A 168 3.73 -14.81 5.28
CA GLN A 168 3.92 -16.11 4.63
C GLN A 168 2.56 -16.75 4.31
N ARG A 169 1.62 -16.77 5.25
CA ARG A 169 0.29 -17.34 5.09
C ARG A 169 -0.47 -16.73 3.91
N ILE A 170 -0.42 -15.40 3.77
CA ILE A 170 -1.12 -14.70 2.67
C ILE A 170 -0.30 -14.64 1.36
N GLY A 171 0.91 -15.22 1.33
CA GLY A 171 1.76 -15.22 0.16
C GLY A 171 2.36 -13.85 -0.20
N SER A 172 2.45 -12.93 0.75
CA SER A 172 3.01 -11.58 0.61
C SER A 172 4.48 -11.49 1.00
N VAL A 173 5.23 -12.56 0.84
CA VAL A 173 6.68 -12.59 1.07
C VAL A 173 7.44 -12.22 -0.19
N SER A 174 8.37 -11.28 -0.07
CA SER A 174 9.30 -11.00 -1.17
C SER A 174 10.30 -12.15 -1.29
N TYR A 175 10.29 -12.83 -2.45
CA TYR A 175 11.34 -13.81 -2.79
C TYR A 175 12.66 -13.15 -3.24
N THR A 176 12.71 -11.82 -3.29
CA THR A 176 13.91 -11.07 -3.60
C THR A 176 14.48 -10.48 -2.32
N HIS A 177 15.68 -10.93 -1.92
CA HIS A 177 16.53 -10.23 -0.95
C HIS A 177 16.92 -8.86 -1.54
N LEU A 178 16.05 -7.88 -1.38
CA LEU A 178 16.38 -6.49 -1.69
C LEU A 178 17.15 -5.93 -0.49
N THR A 179 18.46 -5.85 -0.63
CA THR A 179 19.27 -4.93 0.18
C THR A 179 18.69 -3.54 0.00
N LEU A 180 18.14 -2.99 1.09
CA LEU A 180 17.68 -1.60 1.14
C LEU A 180 18.83 -0.68 0.72
N PRO A 181 18.62 0.29 -0.18
CA PRO A 181 19.60 1.32 -0.38
C PRO A 181 19.67 2.16 0.91
N THR A 182 20.72 1.94 1.70
CA THR A 182 21.08 2.79 2.83
C THR A 182 21.53 4.14 2.32
N LYS A 183 20.61 5.01 1.96
CA LYS A 183 20.88 6.43 1.88
C LYS A 183 20.00 7.16 2.89
N ARG A 184 20.64 7.62 3.97
CA ARG A 184 20.08 8.59 4.90
C ARG A 184 19.60 9.80 4.08
N ILE A 185 18.32 10.14 4.26
CA ILE A 185 17.82 11.47 3.94
C ILE A 185 18.34 12.37 5.06
N VAL A 186 19.20 13.33 4.69
CA VAL A 186 19.64 14.42 5.56
C VAL A 186 18.63 15.54 5.40
#